data_c8041b6a73293570b1268df789a9a1ee
#
_entry.id   c8041b6a73293570b1268df789a9a1ee
#
_cell.length_a   1.000
_cell.length_b   1.000
_cell.length_c   1.000
_cell.angle_alpha   90.00
_cell.angle_beta   90.00
_cell.angle_gamma   90.00
#
_symmetry.space_group_name_H-M   'P 1'
#
loop_
_entity.id
_entity.type
_entity.pdbx_description
1 polymer ?
#
loop_
_entity_poly.entity_id
_entity_poly.type
_entity_poly.pdbx_seq_one_letter_code
_entity_poly.pdbx_strand_id
1 'polypeptide(L)'
;NISLIVSVFFLIPEYMTTGDGELSALMIIESMKLSGKKASELKKVMRVYPQVMVNIEATPEMKAKLDDPEVKSYLDIETRRLEGDGRILVRPSGTEPLIRIMIEGSDEKFINDLVNECAETLKNLLN
;
A
#
# COMPACT_ATOMS: atom_id res chain seq x y z
N ASN A 1 12.77 -15.41 6.50
CA ASN A 1 11.47 -15.58 5.83
C ASN A 1 10.45 -14.68 6.54
N ILE A 2 10.39 -13.41 6.13
CA ILE A 2 9.31 -12.52 6.56
C ILE A 2 8.14 -12.81 5.63
N SER A 3 7.16 -13.56 6.15
CA SER A 3 5.89 -13.76 5.46
C SER A 3 5.11 -12.44 5.55
N LEU A 4 5.09 -11.68 4.46
CA LEU A 4 4.29 -10.46 4.37
C LEU A 4 2.82 -10.88 4.33
N ILE A 5 2.12 -10.76 5.45
CA ILE A 5 0.67 -10.96 5.49
C ILE A 5 0.05 -9.69 4.92
N VAL A 6 -0.26 -9.70 3.63
CA VAL A 6 -1.09 -8.67 3.01
C VAL A 6 -2.54 -8.96 3.40
N SER A 7 -3.08 -8.19 4.33
CA SER A 7 -4.50 -8.24 4.63
C SER A 7 -5.26 -7.57 3.48
N VAL A 8 -5.90 -8.37 2.63
CA VAL A 8 -6.81 -7.88 1.60
C VAL A 8 -8.21 -7.86 2.19
N PHE A 9 -8.81 -6.66 2.28
CA PHE A 9 -10.21 -6.52 2.65
C PHE A 9 -11.03 -6.32 1.39
N PHE A 10 -11.99 -7.21 1.15
CA PHE A 10 -13.01 -7.01 0.12
C PHE A 10 -14.19 -6.27 0.75
N LEU A 11 -14.44 -5.06 0.24
CA LEU A 11 -15.63 -4.29 0.59
C LEU A 11 -16.62 -4.40 -0.56
N ILE A 12 -17.83 -4.81 -0.25
CA ILE A 12 -18.92 -4.93 -1.22
C ILE A 12 -20.03 -3.99 -0.76
N PRO A 13 -19.96 -2.70 -1.15
CA PRO A 13 -20.82 -1.64 -0.60
C PRO A 13 -22.31 -1.89 -0.73
N GLU A 14 -22.72 -2.70 -1.71
CA GLU A 14 -24.11 -3.09 -1.95
C GLU A 14 -24.69 -3.95 -0.83
N TYR A 15 -23.83 -4.63 -0.05
CA TYR A 15 -24.25 -5.54 1.02
C TYR A 15 -23.79 -5.08 2.39
N MET A 16 -22.55 -4.59 2.53
CA MET A 16 -21.99 -4.19 3.83
C MET A 16 -20.95 -3.08 3.70
N THR A 17 -20.89 -2.22 4.72
CA THR A 17 -19.91 -1.12 4.81
C THR A 17 -18.58 -1.55 5.43
N THR A 18 -18.48 -2.78 5.92
CA THR A 18 -17.27 -3.36 6.53
C THR A 18 -16.86 -4.61 5.77
N GLY A 19 -15.58 -5.01 5.92
CA GLY A 19 -15.11 -6.27 5.35
C GLY A 19 -15.78 -7.47 6.01
N ASP A 20 -16.34 -8.37 5.18
CA ASP A 20 -16.97 -9.61 5.59
C ASP A 20 -16.32 -10.77 4.83
N GLY A 21 -15.63 -11.64 5.57
CA GLY A 21 -14.93 -12.77 4.99
C GLY A 21 -15.86 -13.86 4.47
N GLU A 22 -17.00 -14.09 5.15
CA GLU A 22 -17.97 -15.09 4.74
C GLU A 22 -18.69 -14.67 3.46
N LEU A 23 -19.16 -13.43 3.38
CA LEU A 23 -19.76 -12.86 2.19
C LEU A 23 -18.79 -12.89 1.02
N SER A 24 -17.52 -12.48 1.24
CA SER A 24 -16.48 -12.51 0.20
C SER A 24 -16.24 -13.93 -0.33
N ALA A 25 -16.19 -14.93 0.56
CA ALA A 25 -16.03 -16.33 0.17
C ALA A 25 -17.23 -16.84 -0.66
N LEU A 26 -18.45 -16.53 -0.26
CA LEU A 26 -19.67 -16.90 -0.99
C LEU A 26 -19.70 -16.29 -2.38
N MET A 27 -19.34 -15.01 -2.54
CA MET A 27 -19.28 -14.33 -3.85
C MET A 27 -18.19 -14.88 -4.76
N ILE A 28 -17.06 -15.30 -4.22
CA ILE A 28 -16.02 -16.00 -4.99
C ILE A 28 -16.56 -17.36 -5.50
N ILE A 29 -17.21 -18.13 -4.61
CA ILE A 29 -17.81 -19.42 -4.98
C ILE A 29 -18.89 -19.24 -6.04
N GLU A 30 -19.75 -18.23 -5.90
CA GLU A 30 -20.76 -17.88 -6.92
C GLU A 30 -20.11 -17.55 -8.26
N SER A 31 -19.09 -16.70 -8.26
CA SER A 31 -18.34 -16.33 -9.47
C SER A 31 -17.70 -17.57 -10.15
N MET A 32 -17.15 -18.49 -9.35
CA MET A 32 -16.62 -19.76 -9.88
C MET A 32 -17.73 -20.59 -10.51
N LYS A 33 -18.88 -20.69 -9.86
CA LYS A 33 -20.03 -21.46 -10.35
C LYS A 33 -20.63 -20.87 -11.63
N LEU A 34 -20.79 -19.56 -11.68
CA LEU A 34 -21.35 -18.87 -12.86
C LEU A 34 -20.40 -18.88 -14.05
N SER A 35 -19.10 -18.72 -13.82
CA SER A 35 -18.08 -18.69 -14.89
C SER A 35 -17.57 -20.07 -15.31
N GLY A 36 -17.77 -21.10 -14.50
CA GLY A 36 -17.18 -22.42 -14.68
C GLY A 36 -15.66 -22.46 -14.48
N LYS A 37 -15.06 -21.37 -13.97
CA LYS A 37 -13.62 -21.23 -13.80
C LYS A 37 -13.19 -21.58 -12.37
N LYS A 38 -11.94 -22.05 -12.23
CA LYS A 38 -11.31 -22.24 -10.92
C LYS A 38 -10.89 -20.90 -10.32
N ALA A 39 -10.80 -20.79 -9.00
CA ALA A 39 -10.31 -19.60 -8.30
C ALA A 39 -8.93 -19.16 -8.81
N SER A 40 -8.04 -20.13 -9.13
CA SER A 40 -6.72 -19.86 -9.71
C SER A 40 -6.74 -19.20 -11.09
N GLU A 41 -7.84 -19.31 -11.81
CA GLU A 41 -8.06 -18.64 -13.10
C GLU A 41 -8.70 -17.28 -12.90
N LEU A 42 -9.67 -17.18 -11.97
CA LEU A 42 -10.32 -15.91 -11.63
C LEU A 42 -9.34 -14.88 -11.07
N LYS A 43 -8.37 -15.31 -10.23
CA LYS A 43 -7.35 -14.39 -9.70
C LYS A 43 -6.48 -13.70 -10.76
N LYS A 44 -6.41 -14.24 -11.99
CA LYS A 44 -5.61 -13.67 -13.08
C LYS A 44 -6.16 -12.35 -13.64
N VAL A 45 -7.37 -11.94 -13.23
CA VAL A 45 -7.94 -10.63 -13.62
C VAL A 45 -7.23 -9.46 -12.94
N MET A 46 -6.51 -9.73 -11.84
CA MET A 46 -5.74 -8.71 -11.12
C MET A 46 -4.25 -8.87 -11.40
N ARG A 47 -3.60 -7.78 -11.74
CA ARG A 47 -2.14 -7.68 -11.76
C ARG A 47 -1.67 -7.45 -10.33
N VAL A 48 -0.84 -8.34 -9.81
CA VAL A 48 -0.20 -8.17 -8.51
C VAL A 48 1.06 -7.34 -8.70
N TYR A 49 1.13 -6.20 -8.04
CA TYR A 49 2.32 -5.36 -8.01
C TYR A 49 3.22 -5.75 -6.84
N PRO A 50 4.54 -5.82 -7.03
CA PRO A 50 5.49 -5.82 -5.93
C PRO A 50 5.25 -4.64 -5.00
N GLN A 51 5.44 -4.87 -3.71
CA GLN A 51 5.26 -3.85 -2.67
C GLN A 51 6.43 -3.90 -1.70
N VAL A 52 6.99 -2.75 -1.40
CA VAL A 52 8.07 -2.59 -0.43
C VAL A 52 7.63 -1.64 0.67
N MET A 53 8.05 -1.92 1.89
CA MET A 53 7.75 -1.07 3.05
C MET A 53 9.00 -0.82 3.89
N VAL A 54 9.22 0.44 4.23
CA VAL A 54 10.25 0.88 5.17
C VAL A 54 9.59 1.69 6.28
N ASN A 55 10.05 1.48 7.50
CA ASN A 55 9.63 2.25 8.67
C ASN A 55 10.77 3.18 9.08
N ILE A 56 10.44 4.43 9.39
CA ILE A 56 11.37 5.39 9.98
C ILE A 56 10.89 5.74 11.38
N GLU A 57 11.81 5.78 12.35
CA GLU A 57 11.50 6.26 13.70
C GLU A 57 11.07 7.72 13.63
N ALA A 58 10.02 8.08 14.37
CA ALA A 58 9.44 9.41 14.31
C ALA A 58 8.81 9.81 15.64
N THR A 59 9.14 11.02 16.09
CA THR A 59 8.47 11.65 17.22
C THR A 59 7.07 12.13 16.85
N PRO A 60 6.22 12.48 17.84
CA PRO A 60 4.91 13.08 17.55
C PRO A 60 5.00 14.36 16.68
N GLU A 61 6.03 15.18 16.91
CA GLU A 61 6.29 16.41 16.16
C GLU A 61 6.63 16.10 14.70
N MET A 62 7.48 15.11 14.43
CA MET A 62 7.79 14.64 13.07
C MET A 62 6.56 14.12 12.36
N LYS A 63 5.70 13.37 13.06
CA LYS A 63 4.44 12.87 12.48
C LYS A 63 3.49 14.01 12.08
N ALA A 64 3.44 15.09 12.88
CA ALA A 64 2.62 16.25 12.57
C ALA A 64 3.11 16.99 11.31
N LYS A 65 4.42 17.03 11.06
CA LYS A 65 5.01 17.63 9.86
C LYS A 65 4.71 16.89 8.55
N LEU A 66 4.16 15.67 8.59
CA LEU A 66 3.74 14.98 7.35
C LEU A 66 2.71 15.76 6.53
N ASP A 67 1.96 16.65 7.18
CA ASP A 67 0.99 17.49 6.51
C ASP A 67 1.57 18.80 5.93
N ASP A 68 2.85 19.07 6.17
CA ASP A 68 3.53 20.26 5.69
C ASP A 68 3.56 20.31 4.14
N PRO A 69 3.39 21.49 3.53
CA PRO A 69 3.37 21.63 2.07
C PRO A 69 4.64 21.15 1.38
N GLU A 70 5.79 21.30 2.03
CA GLU A 70 7.08 20.85 1.51
C GLU A 70 7.13 19.32 1.39
N VAL A 71 6.69 18.61 2.43
CA VAL A 71 6.62 17.14 2.45
C VAL A 71 5.64 16.64 1.39
N LYS A 72 4.45 17.26 1.30
CA LYS A 72 3.45 16.90 0.27
C LYS A 72 3.99 17.13 -1.14
N SER A 73 4.64 18.27 -1.38
CA SER A 73 5.25 18.57 -2.68
C SER A 73 6.33 17.56 -3.06
N TYR A 74 7.17 17.17 -2.09
CA TYR A 74 8.16 16.12 -2.30
C TYR A 74 7.51 14.79 -2.69
N LEU A 75 6.52 14.33 -1.93
CA LEU A 75 5.83 13.07 -2.20
C LEU A 75 5.08 13.07 -3.54
N ASP A 76 4.55 14.21 -3.96
CA ASP A 76 3.91 14.36 -5.27
C ASP A 76 4.94 14.23 -6.41
N ILE A 77 6.14 14.78 -6.24
CA ILE A 77 7.23 14.64 -7.22
C ILE A 77 7.64 13.16 -7.33
N GLU A 78 7.87 12.50 -6.19
CA GLU A 78 8.28 11.10 -6.18
C GLU A 78 7.20 10.16 -6.74
N THR A 79 5.92 10.47 -6.47
CA THR A 79 4.80 9.70 -7.02
C THR A 79 4.76 9.78 -8.56
N ARG A 80 5.11 10.94 -9.14
CA ARG A 80 5.18 11.10 -10.60
C ARG A 80 6.28 10.25 -11.24
N ARG A 81 7.35 9.92 -10.51
CA ARG A 81 8.43 9.03 -10.99
C ARG A 81 7.94 7.61 -11.26
N LEU A 82 6.81 7.20 -10.68
CA LEU A 82 6.16 5.92 -10.97
C LEU A 82 5.35 5.93 -12.28
N GLU A 83 5.23 7.08 -12.96
CA GLU A 83 4.58 7.24 -14.28
C GLU A 83 3.16 6.62 -14.36
N GLY A 84 2.45 6.59 -13.23
CA GLY A 84 1.14 5.96 -13.12
C GLY A 84 1.16 4.43 -12.97
N ASP A 85 2.35 3.81 -12.93
CA ASP A 85 2.52 2.35 -12.74
C ASP A 85 2.83 1.97 -11.28
N GLY A 86 2.25 2.72 -10.33
CA GLY A 86 2.42 2.46 -8.91
C GLY A 86 1.90 3.59 -8.04
N ARG A 87 2.18 3.50 -6.74
CA ARG A 87 1.85 4.56 -5.78
C ARG A 87 2.81 4.57 -4.60
N ILE A 88 2.88 5.73 -3.96
CA ILE A 88 3.56 5.94 -2.68
C ILE A 88 2.48 6.19 -1.62
N LEU A 89 2.59 5.52 -0.48
CA LEU A 89 1.76 5.76 0.69
C LEU A 89 2.66 6.00 1.90
N VAL A 90 2.57 7.19 2.47
CA VAL A 90 3.26 7.56 3.71
C VAL A 90 2.22 7.85 4.78
N ARG A 91 2.35 7.21 5.94
CA ARG A 91 1.40 7.39 7.03
C ARG A 91 2.07 7.23 8.40
N PRO A 92 1.64 8.00 9.41
CA PRO A 92 2.09 7.79 10.77
C PRO A 92 1.48 6.48 11.32
N SER A 93 2.26 5.77 12.14
CA SER A 93 1.68 4.68 12.95
C SER A 93 0.90 5.28 14.13
N GLY A 94 -0.29 4.76 14.38
CA GLY A 94 -1.13 5.19 15.50
C GLY A 94 -0.65 4.65 16.86
N THR A 95 0.06 3.53 16.87
CA THR A 95 0.45 2.82 18.10
C THR A 95 1.96 2.80 18.35
N GLU A 96 2.77 3.05 17.33
CA GLU A 96 4.22 2.94 17.38
C GLU A 96 4.88 4.30 17.06
N PRO A 97 6.06 4.60 17.60
CA PRO A 97 6.78 5.85 17.32
C PRO A 97 7.49 5.79 15.95
N LEU A 98 6.73 5.59 14.90
CA LEU A 98 7.25 5.48 13.53
C LEU A 98 6.28 6.01 12.46
N ILE A 99 6.84 6.32 11.29
CA ILE A 99 6.16 6.59 10.04
C ILE A 99 6.42 5.42 9.10
N ARG A 100 5.38 4.94 8.44
CA ARG A 100 5.43 3.87 7.45
C ARG A 100 5.44 4.45 6.05
N ILE A 101 6.43 4.05 5.26
CA ILE A 101 6.55 4.39 3.85
C ILE A 101 6.35 3.10 3.07
N MET A 102 5.34 3.06 2.23
CA MET A 102 5.04 1.93 1.37
C MET A 102 5.03 2.40 -0.07
N ILE A 103 5.74 1.67 -0.93
CA ILE A 103 5.75 1.90 -2.37
C ILE A 103 5.38 0.59 -3.07
N GLU A 104 4.47 0.67 -4.03
CA GLU A 104 4.15 -0.42 -4.93
C GLU A 104 4.34 0.04 -6.38
N GLY A 105 4.77 -0.88 -7.24
CA GLY A 105 5.02 -0.62 -8.65
C GLY A 105 5.46 -1.89 -9.36
N SER A 106 5.49 -1.88 -10.70
CA SER A 106 5.82 -3.09 -11.48
C SER A 106 7.31 -3.44 -11.47
N ASP A 107 8.20 -2.47 -11.31
CA ASP A 107 9.66 -2.66 -11.23
C ASP A 107 10.10 -2.78 -9.76
N GLU A 108 10.32 -4.02 -9.32
CA GLU A 108 10.72 -4.31 -7.94
C GLU A 108 12.05 -3.66 -7.54
N LYS A 109 13.01 -3.58 -8.47
CA LYS A 109 14.29 -2.93 -8.19
C LYS A 109 14.11 -1.43 -8.00
N PHE A 110 13.39 -0.78 -8.91
CA PHE A 110 13.12 0.64 -8.84
C PHE A 110 12.40 1.03 -7.54
N ILE A 111 11.34 0.31 -7.15
CA ILE A 111 10.62 0.63 -5.91
C ILE A 111 11.44 0.38 -4.64
N ASN A 112 12.38 -0.59 -4.66
CA ASN A 112 13.31 -0.79 -3.54
C ASN A 112 14.30 0.38 -3.40
N ASP A 113 14.84 0.86 -4.51
CA ASP A 113 15.74 2.02 -4.49
C ASP A 113 14.97 3.28 -4.05
N LEU A 114 13.79 3.50 -4.60
CA LEU A 114 12.94 4.66 -4.32
C LEU A 114 12.46 4.71 -2.86
N VAL A 115 12.10 3.58 -2.24
CA VAL A 115 11.64 3.57 -0.84
C VAL A 115 12.76 3.97 0.13
N ASN A 116 14.00 3.57 -0.15
CA ASN A 116 15.16 3.95 0.66
C ASN A 116 15.49 5.44 0.48
N GLU A 117 15.47 5.95 -0.75
CA GLU A 117 15.63 7.38 -1.05
C GLU A 117 14.56 8.23 -0.33
N CYS A 118 13.30 7.81 -0.41
CA CYS A 118 12.20 8.47 0.30
C CYS A 118 12.40 8.45 1.82
N ALA A 119 12.86 7.33 2.38
CA ALA A 119 13.07 7.22 3.82
C ALA A 119 14.16 8.17 4.33
N GLU A 120 15.27 8.31 3.60
CA GLU A 120 16.35 9.22 3.95
C GLU A 120 15.92 10.69 3.80
N THR A 121 15.27 11.04 2.70
CA THR A 121 14.82 12.40 2.46
C THR A 121 13.77 12.84 3.48
N LEU A 122 12.79 11.97 3.77
CA LEU A 122 11.77 12.27 4.78
C LEU A 122 12.35 12.43 6.18
N LYS A 123 13.35 11.63 6.57
CA LYS A 123 14.08 11.86 7.85
C LYS A 123 14.67 13.26 7.94
N ASN A 124 15.21 13.77 6.85
CA ASN A 124 15.81 15.10 6.81
C ASN A 124 14.76 16.21 6.82
N LEU A 125 13.67 16.07 6.08
CA LEU A 125 12.58 17.06 6.01
C LEU A 125 11.78 17.16 7.33
N LEU A 126 11.65 16.03 8.04
CA LEU A 126 10.87 15.96 9.27
C LEU A 126 11.66 16.35 10.53
N ASN A 127 12.99 16.37 10.47
CA ASN A 127 13.84 16.87 11.58
C ASN A 127 13.85 18.39 11.58
#